data_b905d8b9c86b60b341a5ca8d2cbf90e7
#
_entry.id   b905d8b9c86b60b341a5ca8d2cbf90e7
#
_cell.length_a   1.000
_cell.length_b   1.000
_cell.length_c   1.000
_cell.angle_alpha   90.00
_cell.angle_beta   90.00
_cell.angle_gamma   90.00
#
_symmetry.space_group_name_H-M   'P 1'
#
loop_
_entity.id
_entity.type
_entity.pdbx_description
1 polymer ?
#
loop_
_entity_poly.entity_id
_entity_poly.type
_entity_poly.pdbx_seq_one_letter_code
_entity_poly.pdbx_strand_id
1 'polypeptide(L)'
;MKHEGRGVIRVGDKTDHGGKVLTATSTTIAMGKAAALKGDMTYCPQCKAAFAIQPDGKGAKHQGKPYAYDGDLTECGAKLITSL
;
A
#
# COMPACT_ATOMS: atom_id res chain seq x y z
N MET A 1 -10.53 5.08 -5.28
CA MET A 1 -10.18 3.88 -6.06
C MET A 1 -10.42 2.63 -5.23
N LYS A 2 -11.08 1.67 -5.82
CA LYS A 2 -11.33 0.37 -5.15
C LYS A 2 -11.23 -0.76 -6.16
N HIS A 3 -10.90 -1.95 -5.67
CA HIS A 3 -10.91 -3.18 -6.46
C HIS A 3 -11.53 -4.28 -5.62
N GLU A 4 -12.61 -4.88 -6.10
CA GLU A 4 -13.35 -5.92 -5.38
C GLU A 4 -13.77 -5.49 -3.97
N GLY A 5 -14.20 -4.25 -3.83
CA GLY A 5 -14.62 -3.68 -2.54
C GLY A 5 -13.49 -3.25 -1.62
N ARG A 6 -12.21 -3.43 -2.04
CA ARG A 6 -11.05 -3.03 -1.25
C ARG A 6 -10.58 -1.65 -1.70
N GLY A 7 -10.43 -0.71 -0.77
CA GLY A 7 -9.92 0.62 -1.07
C GLY A 7 -8.44 0.59 -1.42
N VAL A 8 -8.00 1.54 -2.27
CA VAL A 8 -6.58 1.66 -2.62
C VAL A 8 -5.79 2.14 -1.40
N ILE A 9 -4.57 1.64 -1.27
CA ILE A 9 -3.63 2.09 -0.23
C ILE A 9 -2.97 3.40 -0.68
N ARG A 10 -2.86 4.34 0.24
CA ARG A 10 -2.27 5.65 -0.02
C ARG A 10 -1.14 5.93 0.96
N VAL A 11 -0.29 6.90 0.64
CA VAL A 11 0.78 7.32 1.54
C VAL A 11 0.20 7.70 2.91
N GLY A 12 0.83 7.21 3.98
CA GLY A 12 0.36 7.42 5.35
C GLY A 12 -0.66 6.41 5.86
N ASP A 13 -1.17 5.52 5.00
CA ASP A 13 -2.07 4.45 5.44
C ASP A 13 -1.31 3.48 6.36
N LYS A 14 -2.07 2.81 7.21
CA LYS A 14 -1.49 1.99 8.30
C LYS A 14 -1.36 0.53 7.91
N THR A 15 -0.56 -0.20 8.68
CA THR A 15 -0.51 -1.66 8.61
C THR A 15 -1.02 -2.26 9.92
N ASP A 16 -1.37 -3.54 9.90
CA ASP A 16 -1.84 -4.24 11.10
C ASP A 16 -0.70 -4.54 12.09
N HIS A 17 0.55 -4.28 11.71
CA HIS A 17 1.70 -4.36 12.62
C HIS A 17 2.01 -3.02 13.31
N GLY A 18 1.13 -2.04 13.17
CA GLY A 18 1.34 -0.71 13.77
C GLY A 18 2.23 0.21 12.94
N GLY A 19 2.58 -0.19 11.72
CA GLY A 19 3.40 0.61 10.82
C GLY A 19 2.57 1.50 9.90
N LYS A 20 3.23 2.10 8.92
CA LYS A 20 2.56 2.98 7.95
C LYS A 20 3.30 2.98 6.61
N VAL A 21 2.57 3.37 5.56
CA VAL A 21 3.13 3.54 4.22
C VAL A 21 3.95 4.83 4.18
N LEU A 22 5.22 4.72 3.81
CA LEU A 22 6.17 5.84 3.80
C LEU A 22 6.19 6.56 2.46
N THR A 23 6.07 5.82 1.35
CA THR A 23 6.17 6.39 0.00
C THR A 23 5.02 5.91 -0.87
N ALA A 24 4.70 6.72 -1.87
CA ALA A 24 3.74 6.38 -2.91
C ALA A 24 4.23 7.02 -4.20
N THR A 25 4.71 6.21 -5.12
CA THR A 25 5.41 6.67 -6.32
C THR A 25 4.50 6.89 -7.53
N SER A 26 3.20 6.54 -7.42
CA SER A 26 2.28 6.81 -8.52
C SER A 26 1.96 8.30 -8.61
N THR A 27 1.54 8.74 -9.80
CA THR A 27 1.04 10.10 -10.00
C THR A 27 -0.47 10.18 -9.74
N THR A 28 -1.09 9.07 -9.38
CA THR A 28 -2.52 9.01 -9.11
C THR A 28 -2.80 9.49 -7.70
N ILE A 29 -3.66 10.50 -7.60
CA ILE A 29 -4.08 11.04 -6.30
C ILE A 29 -5.50 10.56 -6.02
N ALA A 30 -5.65 9.85 -4.90
CA ALA A 30 -6.95 9.36 -4.43
C ALA A 30 -7.31 10.11 -3.15
N MET A 31 -8.35 10.93 -3.22
CA MET A 31 -8.83 11.73 -2.07
C MET A 31 -7.70 12.55 -1.42
N GLY A 32 -6.87 13.18 -2.25
CA GLY A 32 -5.82 14.09 -1.79
C GLY A 32 -4.49 13.47 -1.42
N LYS A 33 -4.34 12.15 -1.53
CA LYS A 33 -3.09 11.44 -1.22
C LYS A 33 -2.68 10.53 -2.36
N ALA A 34 -1.39 10.41 -2.61
CA ALA A 34 -0.88 9.56 -3.67
C ALA A 34 -1.13 8.08 -3.38
N ALA A 35 -1.55 7.34 -4.40
CA ALA A 35 -1.79 5.91 -4.29
C ALA A 35 -0.48 5.13 -4.31
N ALA A 36 -0.37 4.10 -3.47
CA ALA A 36 0.83 3.28 -3.35
C ALA A 36 0.84 2.14 -4.37
N LEU A 37 2.03 1.81 -4.84
CA LEU A 37 2.27 0.76 -5.82
C LEU A 37 3.16 -0.34 -5.24
N LYS A 38 3.24 -1.47 -5.97
CA LYS A 38 4.24 -2.51 -5.67
C LYS A 38 5.62 -1.87 -5.55
N GLY A 39 6.34 -2.22 -4.49
CA GLY A 39 7.68 -1.72 -4.25
C GLY A 39 7.74 -0.43 -3.44
N ASP A 40 6.61 0.25 -3.22
CA ASP A 40 6.60 1.37 -2.30
C ASP A 40 6.87 0.90 -0.88
N MET A 41 7.49 1.75 -0.07
CA MET A 41 8.03 1.34 1.22
C MET A 41 7.07 1.62 2.36
N THR A 42 7.08 0.71 3.33
CA THR A 42 6.37 0.85 4.59
C THR A 42 7.34 0.70 5.74
N TYR A 43 7.01 1.27 6.88
CA TYR A 43 7.77 1.04 8.10
C TYR A 43 7.05 0.02 8.99
N CYS A 44 7.79 -0.96 9.49
CA CYS A 44 7.26 -1.96 10.42
C CYS A 44 7.94 -1.81 11.77
N PRO A 45 7.25 -1.28 12.82
CA PRO A 45 7.87 -1.13 14.13
C PRO A 45 8.14 -2.44 14.83
N GLN A 46 7.41 -3.50 14.50
CA GLN A 46 7.66 -4.83 15.07
C GLN A 46 8.99 -5.40 14.59
N CYS A 47 9.32 -5.19 13.32
CA CYS A 47 10.60 -5.62 12.75
C CYS A 47 11.66 -4.53 12.80
N LYS A 48 11.28 -3.30 13.15
CA LYS A 48 12.15 -2.12 13.21
C LYS A 48 12.89 -1.86 11.90
N ALA A 49 12.19 -2.03 10.78
CA ALA A 49 12.77 -1.88 9.45
C ALA A 49 11.71 -1.46 8.43
N ALA A 50 12.16 -1.00 7.27
CA ALA A 50 11.28 -0.70 6.14
C ALA A 50 11.16 -1.93 5.25
N PHE A 51 9.94 -2.15 4.72
CA PHE A 51 9.65 -3.29 3.84
C PHE A 51 8.80 -2.83 2.67
N ALA A 52 9.05 -3.42 1.50
CA ALA A 52 8.30 -3.10 0.29
C ALA A 52 6.91 -3.72 0.32
N ILE A 53 5.96 -3.03 -0.33
CA ILE A 53 4.60 -3.52 -0.53
C ILE A 53 4.63 -4.65 -1.56
N GLN A 54 3.91 -5.74 -1.27
CA GLN A 54 3.76 -6.91 -2.14
C GLN A 54 2.29 -7.12 -2.45
N PRO A 55 1.69 -6.37 -3.40
CA PRO A 55 0.28 -6.54 -3.73
C PRO A 55 0.03 -7.84 -4.48
N ASP A 56 -1.22 -8.31 -4.48
CA ASP A 56 -1.59 -9.52 -5.20
C ASP A 56 -1.59 -9.32 -6.72
N GLY A 57 -1.57 -8.09 -7.19
CA GLY A 57 -1.46 -7.76 -8.61
C GLY A 57 -2.76 -7.88 -9.41
N LYS A 58 -3.88 -8.14 -8.76
CA LYS A 58 -5.16 -8.38 -9.45
C LYS A 58 -5.92 -7.12 -9.84
N GLY A 59 -5.59 -5.99 -9.24
CA GLY A 59 -6.27 -4.73 -9.52
C GLY A 59 -5.64 -3.93 -10.64
N ALA A 60 -5.90 -2.63 -10.65
CA ALA A 60 -5.34 -1.72 -11.64
C ALA A 60 -3.82 -1.61 -11.50
N LYS A 61 -3.17 -1.19 -12.58
CA LYS A 61 -1.72 -0.99 -12.62
C LYS A 61 -1.39 0.41 -13.10
N HIS A 62 -0.26 0.93 -12.64
CA HIS A 62 0.29 2.21 -13.07
C HIS A 62 1.68 1.96 -13.66
N GLN A 63 1.82 2.16 -14.98
CA GLN A 63 3.07 1.92 -15.69
C GLN A 63 3.64 0.51 -15.44
N GLY A 64 2.77 -0.47 -15.44
CA GLY A 64 3.15 -1.87 -15.23
C GLY A 64 3.28 -2.31 -13.77
N LYS A 65 3.14 -1.39 -12.81
CA LYS A 65 3.20 -1.72 -11.38
C LYS A 65 1.79 -1.78 -10.78
N PRO A 66 1.42 -2.89 -10.13
CA PRO A 66 0.09 -2.97 -9.52
C PRO A 66 -0.07 -2.00 -8.36
N TYR A 67 -1.28 -1.43 -8.24
CA TYR A 67 -1.66 -0.68 -7.05
C TYR A 67 -1.82 -1.62 -5.87
N ALA A 68 -1.53 -1.12 -4.67
CA ALA A 68 -1.82 -1.82 -3.43
C ALA A 68 -3.24 -1.50 -2.98
N TYR A 69 -3.93 -2.51 -2.46
CA TYR A 69 -5.31 -2.39 -1.96
C TYR A 69 -5.39 -2.91 -0.53
N ASP A 70 -6.49 -2.58 0.14
CA ASP A 70 -6.72 -3.03 1.52
C ASP A 70 -6.54 -4.56 1.63
N GLY A 71 -5.77 -4.99 2.62
CA GLY A 71 -5.49 -6.41 2.83
C GLY A 71 -4.27 -6.95 2.10
N ASP A 72 -3.68 -6.18 1.18
CA ASP A 72 -2.43 -6.58 0.54
C ASP A 72 -1.29 -6.58 1.56
N LEU A 73 -0.26 -7.38 1.30
CA LEU A 73 0.81 -7.63 2.26
C LEU A 73 2.06 -6.84 1.95
N THR A 74 2.87 -6.62 2.98
CA THR A 74 4.25 -6.18 2.84
C THR A 74 5.18 -7.40 2.93
N GLU A 75 6.47 -7.19 2.66
CA GLU A 75 7.47 -8.25 2.74
C GLU A 75 7.58 -8.87 4.13
N CYS A 76 7.25 -8.14 5.19
CA CYS A 76 7.29 -8.67 6.55
C CYS A 76 5.97 -9.35 6.96
N GLY A 77 5.02 -9.48 6.04
CA GLY A 77 3.74 -10.12 6.30
C GLY A 77 2.68 -9.23 6.93
N ALA A 78 2.94 -7.94 7.07
CA ALA A 78 1.95 -6.99 7.57
C ALA A 78 0.87 -6.75 6.52
N LYS A 79 -0.39 -6.65 6.97
CA LYS A 79 -1.50 -6.31 6.09
C LYS A 79 -1.68 -4.80 6.02
N LEU A 80 -1.85 -4.29 4.83
CA LEU A 80 -2.14 -2.87 4.60
C LEU A 80 -3.60 -2.58 4.89
N ILE A 81 -3.86 -1.45 5.51
CA ILE A 81 -5.21 -1.03 5.90
C ILE A 81 -5.50 0.30 5.22
N THR A 82 -6.50 0.31 4.34
CA THR A 82 -6.89 1.56 3.66
C THR A 82 -7.59 2.50 4.64
N SER A 83 -7.42 3.81 4.41
CA SER A 83 -8.16 4.85 5.11
C SER A 83 -9.35 5.38 4.31
N LEU A 84 -9.63 4.77 3.15
CA LEU A 84 -10.79 5.11 2.33
C LEU A 84 -12.05 4.43 2.80
#